data_bba6557a97ddecbc096af65958f9ecbd
#
_entry.id   bba6557a97ddecbc096af65958f9ecbd
#
_cell.length_a   1.000
_cell.length_b   1.000
_cell.length_c   1.000
_cell.angle_alpha   90.00
_cell.angle_beta   90.00
_cell.angle_gamma   90.00
#
_symmetry.space_group_name_H-M   'P 1'
#
loop_
_entity.id
_entity.type
_entity.pdbx_description
1 polymer ?
#
loop_
_entity_poly.entity_id
_entity_poly.type
_entity_poly.pdbx_seq_one_letter_code
_entity_poly.pdbx_strand_id
1 'polypeptide(L)'
;MDDGFGVVVPDDVPTETFNTCDVSVRKLTERLGCTEFRVNQVVLAPGDVTTPHRHEEQEEVFVAMTDGQIAVDGDVRDVPAGGVVRVGPDRVRNLLNETDVTHVWLAFGAPPVGTVDDFGAYTLPEEAE
;
A
#
# COMPACT_ATOMS: atom_id res chain seq x y z
N MET A 1 -9.77 -4.91 -23.94
CA MET A 1 -10.33 -6.25 -23.63
C MET A 1 -9.31 -7.05 -22.85
N ASP A 2 -9.76 -7.72 -21.84
CA ASP A 2 -8.88 -8.55 -21.01
C ASP A 2 -8.71 -9.92 -21.65
N ASP A 3 -7.46 -10.31 -21.90
CA ASP A 3 -7.12 -11.61 -22.49
C ASP A 3 -6.89 -12.68 -21.42
N GLY A 4 -7.24 -12.41 -20.18
CA GLY A 4 -7.08 -13.34 -19.08
C GLY A 4 -5.72 -13.25 -18.37
N PHE A 5 -4.85 -12.33 -18.81
CA PHE A 5 -3.59 -12.06 -18.12
C PHE A 5 -3.09 -10.65 -18.43
N GLY A 6 -2.24 -10.16 -17.58
CA GLY A 6 -1.58 -8.88 -17.79
C GLY A 6 -0.17 -8.89 -17.21
N VAL A 7 0.71 -8.09 -17.79
CA VAL A 7 2.10 -7.95 -17.32
C VAL A 7 2.41 -6.46 -17.19
N VAL A 8 2.93 -6.08 -16.04
CA VAL A 8 3.32 -4.69 -15.77
C VAL A 8 4.70 -4.68 -15.14
N VAL A 9 5.57 -3.83 -15.68
CA VAL A 9 6.85 -3.54 -15.03
C VAL A 9 6.66 -2.22 -14.28
N PRO A 10 6.70 -2.21 -12.95
CA PRO A 10 6.39 -1.00 -12.18
C PRO A 10 7.21 0.22 -12.57
N ASP A 11 8.47 0.05 -12.97
CA ASP A 11 9.31 1.17 -13.38
C ASP A 11 8.76 1.89 -14.62
N ASP A 12 7.91 1.25 -15.41
CA ASP A 12 7.29 1.85 -16.57
C ASP A 12 5.98 2.57 -16.23
N VAL A 13 5.53 2.51 -14.97
CA VAL A 13 4.29 3.14 -14.52
C VAL A 13 4.64 4.45 -13.84
N PRO A 14 4.01 5.58 -14.23
CA PRO A 14 4.30 6.84 -13.58
C PRO A 14 3.89 6.83 -12.11
N THR A 15 4.65 7.54 -11.28
CA THR A 15 4.29 7.70 -9.88
C THR A 15 3.24 8.78 -9.72
N GLU A 16 2.37 8.58 -8.74
CA GLU A 16 1.42 9.58 -8.28
C GLU A 16 1.63 9.71 -6.77
N THR A 17 1.06 10.72 -6.16
CA THR A 17 1.07 10.83 -4.70
C THR A 17 -0.28 10.43 -4.14
N PHE A 18 -0.28 9.95 -2.90
CA PHE A 18 -1.54 9.70 -2.18
C PHE A 18 -2.26 11.02 -1.94
N ASN A 19 -3.59 10.97 -1.79
CA ASN A 19 -4.39 12.15 -1.47
C ASN A 19 -4.09 12.74 -0.11
N THR A 20 -3.56 11.95 0.80
CA THR A 20 -3.40 12.31 2.21
C THR A 20 -1.95 12.53 2.63
N CYS A 21 -1.00 12.28 1.75
CA CYS A 21 0.43 12.45 2.05
C CYS A 21 1.23 12.58 0.76
N ASP A 22 2.53 12.89 0.89
CA ASP A 22 3.41 13.12 -0.27
C ASP A 22 4.14 11.85 -0.73
N VAL A 23 3.75 10.69 -0.26
CA VAL A 23 4.40 9.43 -0.61
C VAL A 23 4.01 8.99 -2.02
N SER A 24 4.97 8.48 -2.77
CA SER A 24 4.77 8.05 -4.15
C SER A 24 4.12 6.68 -4.23
N VAL A 25 3.23 6.52 -5.19
CA VAL A 25 2.56 5.25 -5.47
C VAL A 25 2.48 5.03 -6.97
N ARG A 26 2.65 3.76 -7.38
CA ARG A 26 2.37 3.33 -8.75
C ARG A 26 1.16 2.43 -8.72
N LYS A 27 0.10 2.84 -9.41
CA LYS A 27 -1.18 2.11 -9.43
C LYS A 27 -1.13 1.02 -10.49
N LEU A 28 -1.25 -0.22 -10.07
CA LEU A 28 -1.07 -1.38 -10.94
C LEU A 28 -2.36 -2.14 -11.24
N THR A 29 -3.40 -1.96 -10.45
CA THR A 29 -4.62 -2.76 -10.52
C THR A 29 -5.24 -2.80 -11.91
N GLU A 30 -5.56 -1.63 -12.47
CA GLU A 30 -6.19 -1.54 -13.79
C GLU A 30 -5.25 -2.01 -14.90
N ARG A 31 -3.97 -1.66 -14.79
CA ARG A 31 -2.99 -2.00 -15.81
C ARG A 31 -2.78 -3.51 -15.91
N LEU A 32 -2.97 -4.22 -14.79
CA LEU A 32 -2.90 -5.68 -14.77
C LEU A 32 -4.23 -6.33 -15.14
N GLY A 33 -5.33 -5.60 -15.07
CA GLY A 33 -6.67 -6.15 -15.30
C GLY A 33 -7.22 -6.88 -14.09
N CYS A 34 -6.75 -6.57 -12.90
CA CYS A 34 -7.22 -7.22 -11.67
C CYS A 34 -8.66 -6.79 -11.35
N THR A 35 -9.49 -7.75 -10.94
CA THR A 35 -10.89 -7.49 -10.59
C THR A 35 -11.25 -7.94 -9.18
N GLU A 36 -10.45 -8.84 -8.56
CA GLU A 36 -10.77 -9.44 -7.26
C GLU A 36 -9.93 -8.86 -6.12
N PHE A 37 -8.94 -8.07 -6.43
CA PHE A 37 -8.12 -7.39 -5.44
C PHE A 37 -7.48 -6.15 -6.07
N ARG A 38 -6.95 -5.28 -5.22
CA ARG A 38 -6.18 -4.13 -5.65
C ARG A 38 -4.71 -4.38 -5.41
N VAL A 39 -3.85 -3.86 -6.27
CA VAL A 39 -2.40 -3.96 -6.10
C VAL A 39 -1.74 -2.65 -6.51
N ASN A 40 -0.82 -2.19 -5.66
CA ASN A 40 -0.08 -0.96 -5.89
C ASN A 40 1.36 -1.13 -5.41
N GLN A 41 2.28 -0.38 -6.01
CA GLN A 41 3.64 -0.28 -5.50
C GLN A 41 3.79 1.04 -4.77
N VAL A 42 4.25 0.98 -3.52
CA VAL A 42 4.49 2.18 -2.71
C VAL A 42 5.98 2.41 -2.60
N VAL A 43 6.41 3.62 -2.89
CA VAL A 43 7.84 4.00 -2.86
C VAL A 43 8.02 5.09 -1.82
N LEU A 44 8.81 4.80 -0.78
CA LEU A 44 9.05 5.75 0.31
C LEU A 44 10.50 6.22 0.27
N ALA A 45 10.68 7.52 0.07
CA ALA A 45 11.98 8.15 0.25
C ALA A 45 12.31 8.26 1.74
N PRO A 46 13.59 8.50 2.10
CA PRO A 46 13.92 8.73 3.50
C PRO A 46 13.06 9.81 4.14
N GLY A 47 12.50 9.51 5.29
CA GLY A 47 11.63 10.43 6.03
C GLY A 47 10.15 10.36 5.66
N ASP A 48 9.79 9.61 4.63
CA ASP A 48 8.39 9.50 4.22
C ASP A 48 7.57 8.71 5.22
N VAL A 49 6.33 9.14 5.41
CA VAL A 49 5.35 8.49 6.27
C VAL A 49 3.99 8.55 5.58
N THR A 50 3.35 7.41 5.39
CA THR A 50 1.98 7.41 4.88
C THR A 50 1.01 7.71 6.01
N THR A 51 -0.19 8.17 5.66
CA THR A 51 -1.20 8.50 6.65
C THR A 51 -1.70 7.25 7.37
N PRO A 52 -1.64 7.19 8.71
CA PRO A 52 -2.22 6.06 9.43
C PRO A 52 -3.72 5.96 9.15
N HIS A 53 -4.18 4.74 8.88
CA HIS A 53 -5.58 4.50 8.53
C HIS A 53 -5.94 3.06 8.77
N ARG A 54 -7.24 2.77 8.75
CA ARG A 54 -7.76 1.41 8.70
C ARG A 54 -8.79 1.31 7.58
N HIS A 55 -9.01 0.11 7.10
CA HIS A 55 -10.09 -0.18 6.16
C HIS A 55 -11.28 -0.77 6.90
N GLU A 56 -12.47 -0.65 6.34
CA GLU A 56 -13.66 -1.20 6.97
C GLU A 56 -13.89 -2.65 6.58
N GLU A 57 -13.58 -3.01 5.35
CA GLU A 57 -13.85 -4.35 4.84
C GLU A 57 -12.66 -5.00 4.14
N GLN A 58 -11.59 -4.25 3.89
CA GLN A 58 -10.49 -4.72 3.08
C GLN A 58 -9.34 -5.24 3.95
N GLU A 59 -8.95 -6.47 3.68
CA GLU A 59 -7.73 -7.06 4.23
C GLU A 59 -6.57 -6.66 3.32
N GLU A 60 -5.41 -6.34 3.89
CA GLU A 60 -4.23 -5.99 3.11
C GLU A 60 -3.07 -6.93 3.37
N VAL A 61 -2.29 -7.16 2.31
CA VAL A 61 -1.02 -7.86 2.41
C VAL A 61 0.05 -6.95 1.80
N PHE A 62 1.12 -6.74 2.55
CA PHE A 62 2.25 -5.91 2.13
C PHE A 62 3.47 -6.80 1.93
N VAL A 63 4.10 -6.69 0.77
CA VAL A 63 5.33 -7.43 0.47
C VAL A 63 6.48 -6.44 0.42
N ALA A 64 7.47 -6.63 1.28
CA ALA A 64 8.66 -5.78 1.31
C ALA A 64 9.59 -6.16 0.17
N MET A 65 9.68 -5.31 -0.85
CA MET A 65 10.60 -5.52 -1.98
C MET A 65 12.03 -5.14 -1.61
N THR A 66 12.16 -4.22 -0.67
CA THR A 66 13.41 -3.86 -0.02
C THR A 66 13.19 -4.03 1.49
N ASP A 67 14.21 -3.81 2.30
CA ASP A 67 13.96 -3.64 3.73
C ASP A 67 12.95 -2.51 3.89
N GLY A 68 12.03 -2.65 4.83
CA GLY A 68 10.98 -1.68 5.04
C GLY A 68 10.56 -1.58 6.49
N GLN A 69 9.68 -0.63 6.76
CA GLN A 69 9.11 -0.42 8.09
C GLN A 69 7.61 -0.25 7.97
N ILE A 70 6.88 -0.86 8.87
CA ILE A 70 5.42 -0.74 8.94
C ILE A 70 5.02 -0.50 10.40
N ALA A 71 4.06 0.38 10.61
CA ALA A 71 3.46 0.59 11.92
C ALA A 71 2.07 -0.03 11.91
N VAL A 72 1.78 -0.85 12.93
CA VAL A 72 0.45 -1.44 13.13
C VAL A 72 0.02 -1.07 14.53
N ASP A 73 -1.09 -0.36 14.65
CA ASP A 73 -1.60 0.20 15.90
C ASP A 73 -0.53 1.00 16.64
N GLY A 74 0.32 1.70 15.90
CA GLY A 74 1.40 2.54 16.44
C GLY A 74 2.71 1.82 16.72
N ASP A 75 2.75 0.49 16.64
CA ASP A 75 3.98 -0.28 16.84
C ASP A 75 4.76 -0.40 15.54
N VAL A 76 5.94 0.18 15.51
CA VAL A 76 6.82 0.14 14.34
C VAL A 76 7.57 -1.19 14.31
N ARG A 77 7.57 -1.83 13.16
CA ARG A 77 8.30 -3.09 12.94
C ARG A 77 9.17 -2.97 11.72
N ASP A 78 10.39 -3.43 11.84
CA ASP A 78 11.29 -3.59 10.70
C ASP A 78 10.95 -4.89 9.99
N VAL A 79 10.84 -4.81 8.66
CA VAL A 79 10.53 -5.97 7.83
C VAL A 79 11.64 -6.11 6.81
N PRO A 80 12.44 -7.18 6.85
CA PRO A 80 13.51 -7.35 5.87
C PRO A 80 12.95 -7.62 4.48
N ALA A 81 13.76 -7.34 3.46
CA ALA A 81 13.39 -7.60 2.07
C ALA A 81 12.90 -9.04 1.90
N GLY A 82 11.79 -9.20 1.21
CA GLY A 82 11.11 -10.48 1.04
C GLY A 82 10.10 -10.80 2.13
N GLY A 83 10.04 -10.00 3.19
CA GLY A 83 9.06 -10.17 4.25
C GLY A 83 7.65 -9.85 3.78
N VAL A 84 6.67 -10.54 4.35
CA VAL A 84 5.26 -10.38 3.98
C VAL A 84 4.46 -10.12 5.25
N VAL A 85 3.62 -9.08 5.22
CA VAL A 85 2.81 -8.66 6.36
C VAL A 85 1.35 -8.67 5.98
N ARG A 86 0.51 -9.32 6.77
CA ARG A 86 -0.94 -9.25 6.61
C ARG A 86 -1.51 -8.33 7.67
N VAL A 87 -2.41 -7.45 7.27
CA VAL A 87 -3.12 -6.55 8.19
C VAL A 87 -4.62 -6.68 7.98
N GLY A 88 -5.34 -7.00 9.04
CA GLY A 88 -6.80 -7.07 9.02
C GLY A 88 -7.45 -5.69 8.92
N PRO A 89 -8.76 -5.64 8.56
CA PRO A 89 -9.43 -4.36 8.29
C PRO A 89 -9.43 -3.35 9.44
N ASP A 90 -9.61 -3.81 10.65
CA ASP A 90 -9.80 -2.93 11.81
C ASP A 90 -8.51 -2.54 12.53
N ARG A 91 -7.35 -2.92 11.99
CA ARG A 91 -6.06 -2.49 12.56
C ARG A 91 -5.61 -1.22 11.85
N VAL A 92 -5.18 -0.23 12.60
CA VAL A 92 -4.61 0.99 12.03
C VAL A 92 -3.20 0.69 11.55
N ARG A 93 -2.90 1.03 10.31
CA ARG A 93 -1.58 0.79 9.75
C ARG A 93 -1.09 1.98 8.96
N ASN A 94 0.21 2.07 8.82
CA ASN A 94 0.87 2.95 7.86
C ASN A 94 2.28 2.45 7.59
N LEU A 95 2.83 2.86 6.46
CA LEU A 95 4.21 2.62 6.11
C LEU A 95 5.02 3.86 6.45
N LEU A 96 6.27 3.68 6.81
CA LEU A 96 7.17 4.78 7.12
C LEU A 96 8.59 4.39 6.76
N ASN A 97 9.46 5.39 6.67
CA ASN A 97 10.87 5.17 6.35
C ASN A 97 11.75 6.08 7.21
N GLU A 98 12.25 5.53 8.30
CA GLU A 98 13.16 6.23 9.23
C GLU A 98 14.63 6.02 8.87
N THR A 99 14.90 5.43 7.69
CA THR A 99 16.26 5.13 7.24
C THR A 99 16.72 6.15 6.20
N ASP A 100 17.93 5.98 5.69
CA ASP A 100 18.50 6.84 4.66
C ASP A 100 18.48 6.23 3.26
N VAL A 101 17.76 5.13 3.09
CA VAL A 101 17.59 4.46 1.79
C VAL A 101 16.12 4.38 1.42
N THR A 102 15.84 4.33 0.12
CA THR A 102 14.46 4.21 -0.38
C THR A 102 13.89 2.83 -0.06
N HIS A 103 12.64 2.79 0.38
CA HIS A 103 11.90 1.56 0.60
C HIS A 103 10.86 1.37 -0.51
N VAL A 104 10.66 0.12 -0.92
CA VAL A 104 9.67 -0.24 -1.94
C VAL A 104 8.82 -1.39 -1.40
N TRP A 105 7.51 -1.22 -1.49
CA TRP A 105 6.52 -2.21 -1.06
C TRP A 105 5.55 -2.53 -2.20
N LEU A 106 5.08 -3.78 -2.26
CA LEU A 106 3.86 -4.11 -3.00
C LEU A 106 2.74 -4.26 -1.98
N ALA A 107 1.63 -3.58 -2.23
CA ALA A 107 0.47 -3.61 -1.34
C ALA A 107 -0.72 -4.21 -2.10
N PHE A 108 -1.31 -5.24 -1.51
CA PHE A 108 -2.48 -5.93 -2.04
C PHE A 108 -3.64 -5.76 -1.08
N GLY A 109 -4.83 -5.47 -1.59
CA GLY A 109 -6.03 -5.35 -0.77
C GLY A 109 -7.21 -6.09 -1.41
N ALA A 110 -7.96 -6.81 -0.60
CA ALA A 110 -9.15 -7.53 -1.05
C ALA A 110 -10.20 -7.55 0.06
N PRO A 111 -11.48 -7.47 -0.30
CA PRO A 111 -12.05 -7.29 -1.64
C PRO A 111 -11.71 -5.91 -2.21
N PRO A 112 -11.83 -5.71 -3.53
CA PRO A 112 -11.45 -4.44 -4.19
C PRO A 112 -12.54 -3.38 -4.00
N VAL A 113 -12.72 -2.95 -2.78
CA VAL A 113 -13.73 -1.95 -2.41
C VAL A 113 -13.15 -0.55 -2.53
N GLY A 114 -14.01 0.45 -2.74
CA GLY A 114 -13.65 1.85 -2.60
C GLY A 114 -13.63 2.63 -3.89
N THR A 115 -12.73 3.59 -3.97
CA THR A 115 -12.78 4.68 -4.93
C THR A 115 -11.96 4.40 -6.18
N VAL A 116 -12.10 5.31 -7.14
CA VAL A 116 -11.28 5.33 -8.35
C VAL A 116 -9.79 5.51 -8.06
N ASP A 117 -9.44 6.00 -6.88
CA ASP A 117 -8.04 6.15 -6.47
C ASP A 117 -7.42 4.83 -6.07
N ASP A 118 -8.22 3.77 -6.03
CA ASP A 118 -7.73 2.41 -5.90
C ASP A 118 -7.21 2.04 -4.52
N PHE A 119 -7.59 2.80 -3.50
CA PHE A 119 -7.10 2.56 -2.14
C PHE A 119 -8.17 1.97 -1.22
N GLY A 120 -9.37 1.76 -1.73
CA GLY A 120 -10.46 1.27 -0.94
C GLY A 120 -11.02 2.32 0.03
N ALA A 121 -12.08 1.98 0.72
CA ALA A 121 -12.61 2.81 1.79
C ALA A 121 -11.72 2.68 3.02
N TYR A 122 -11.39 3.80 3.65
CA TYR A 122 -10.53 3.78 4.83
C TYR A 122 -11.01 4.81 5.85
N THR A 123 -10.57 4.62 7.10
CA THR A 123 -10.89 5.51 8.20
C THR A 123 -9.60 6.00 8.84
N LEU A 124 -9.47 7.30 9.02
CA LEU A 124 -8.33 7.89 9.72
C LEU A 124 -8.51 7.72 11.23
N PRO A 125 -7.41 7.64 12.01
CA PRO A 125 -7.51 7.42 13.45
C PRO A 125 -8.38 8.44 14.19
N GLU A 126 -8.29 9.71 13.82
CA GLU A 126 -9.09 10.76 14.44
C GLU A 126 -10.58 10.65 14.12
N GLU A 127 -10.95 9.91 13.11
CA GLU A 127 -12.35 9.65 12.72
C GLU A 127 -12.88 8.36 13.33
N ALA A 128 -11.98 7.49 13.75
CA ALA A 128 -12.32 6.16 14.26
C ALA A 128 -12.77 6.17 15.72
N GLU A 129 -12.61 7.27 16.42
CA GLU A 129 -12.95 7.41 17.83
C GLU A 129 -14.43 7.64 18.08
#